data_2dbf002fc88d1f67a58c1fc2213df35d
#
_entry.id   2dbf002fc88d1f67a58c1fc2213df35d
#
_cell.length_a   1.000
_cell.length_b   1.000
_cell.length_c   1.000
_cell.angle_alpha   90.00
_cell.angle_beta   90.00
_cell.angle_gamma   90.00
#
_symmetry.space_group_name_H-M   'P 1'
#
loop_
_entity.id
_entity.type
_entity.pdbx_description
1 polymer ?
#
loop_
_entity_poly.entity_id
_entity_poly.type
_entity_poly.pdbx_seq_one_letter_code
_entity_poly.pdbx_strand_id
1 'polypeptide(L)'
;MSVGLYHSAFEASDVNELLAAVESLEALQHGYQLIDHGISWAVYSSDPDGNGVEVYLDRRGAPSGAQSWHGTSRRLAKEAIEREALEARRSKS
;
A
#
# COMPACT_ATOMS: atom_id res chain seq x y z
N MET A 1 -15.21 7.73 10.53
CA MET A 1 -13.90 7.59 11.10
C MET A 1 -12.96 8.65 10.57
N SER A 2 -12.23 9.24 11.39
CA SER A 2 -11.38 10.32 10.98
C SER A 2 -9.97 9.82 10.64
N VAL A 3 -9.31 10.59 9.81
CA VAL A 3 -7.91 10.36 9.46
C VAL A 3 -7.04 10.33 10.69
N GLY A 4 -7.46 10.99 11.75
CA GLY A 4 -6.70 11.07 12.98
C GLY A 4 -6.50 9.74 13.68
N LEU A 5 -7.15 8.68 13.20
CA LEU A 5 -6.93 7.35 13.75
C LEU A 5 -5.59 6.75 13.35
N TYR A 6 -4.95 7.31 12.32
CA TYR A 6 -3.65 6.80 11.89
C TYR A 6 -2.55 7.70 12.45
N HIS A 7 -1.84 7.18 13.44
CA HIS A 7 -0.76 7.91 14.08
C HIS A 7 0.48 7.99 13.22
N SER A 8 0.65 7.01 12.33
CA SER A 8 1.85 6.92 11.52
C SER A 8 1.48 6.58 10.09
N ALA A 9 2.00 7.36 9.15
CA ALA A 9 1.87 7.09 7.74
C ALA A 9 3.26 7.15 7.13
N PHE A 10 3.64 6.10 6.42
CA PHE A 10 4.95 5.96 5.83
C PHE A 10 4.83 5.78 4.33
N GLU A 11 5.58 6.54 3.57
CA GLU A 11 5.60 6.40 2.12
C GLU A 11 6.61 5.33 1.72
N ALA A 12 6.15 4.34 0.94
CA ALA A 12 7.04 3.39 0.31
C ALA A 12 7.68 4.05 -0.89
N SER A 13 8.97 3.84 -1.11
CA SER A 13 9.66 4.46 -2.22
C SER A 13 9.39 3.74 -3.54
N ASP A 14 9.00 2.46 -3.48
CA ASP A 14 8.65 1.71 -4.68
C ASP A 14 7.72 0.56 -4.31
N VAL A 15 7.27 -0.16 -5.33
CA VAL A 15 6.30 -1.25 -5.14
C VAL A 15 6.92 -2.41 -4.35
N ASN A 16 8.22 -2.61 -4.45
CA ASN A 16 8.89 -3.68 -3.70
C ASN A 16 8.87 -3.39 -2.20
N GLU A 17 9.01 -2.13 -1.80
CA GLU A 17 8.89 -1.76 -0.39
C GLU A 17 7.47 -1.96 0.12
N LEU A 18 6.48 -1.63 -0.70
CA LEU A 18 5.09 -1.85 -0.31
C LEU A 18 4.82 -3.35 -0.12
N LEU A 19 5.31 -4.17 -1.05
CA LEU A 19 5.16 -5.62 -0.94
C LEU A 19 5.87 -6.15 0.31
N ALA A 20 7.06 -5.65 0.61
CA ALA A 20 7.79 -6.06 1.80
C ALA A 20 7.00 -5.76 3.07
N ALA A 21 6.32 -4.62 3.12
CA ALA A 21 5.47 -4.29 4.27
C ALA A 21 4.35 -5.30 4.42
N VAL A 22 3.69 -5.67 3.33
CA VAL A 22 2.62 -6.66 3.36
C VAL A 22 3.16 -8.02 3.84
N GLU A 23 4.29 -8.44 3.29
CA GLU A 23 4.87 -9.73 3.64
C GLU A 23 5.31 -9.78 5.09
N SER A 24 5.81 -8.66 5.62
CA SER A 24 6.17 -8.58 7.02
C SER A 24 4.97 -8.76 7.93
N LEU A 25 3.84 -8.15 7.58
CA LEU A 25 2.61 -8.30 8.34
C LEU A 25 2.12 -9.75 8.29
N GLU A 26 2.22 -10.39 7.13
CA GLU A 26 1.82 -11.78 6.99
C GLU A 26 2.71 -12.70 7.83
N ALA A 27 4.01 -12.44 7.84
CA ALA A 27 4.95 -13.25 8.62
C ALA A 27 4.66 -13.15 10.12
N LEU A 28 4.17 -11.99 10.56
CA LEU A 28 3.77 -11.78 11.95
C LEU A 28 2.34 -12.24 12.22
N GLN A 29 1.64 -12.75 11.22
CA GLN A 29 0.24 -13.14 11.30
C GLN A 29 -0.63 -11.97 11.76
N HIS A 30 -0.27 -10.77 11.36
CA HIS A 30 -0.95 -9.54 11.74
C HIS A 30 -1.95 -9.16 10.66
N GLY A 31 -3.17 -8.80 11.06
CA GLY A 31 -4.21 -8.41 10.11
C GLY A 31 -3.89 -7.10 9.41
N TYR A 32 -4.32 -6.98 8.17
CA TYR A 32 -4.13 -5.76 7.39
C TYR A 32 -5.22 -5.64 6.34
N GLN A 33 -5.33 -4.44 5.76
CA GLN A 33 -6.22 -4.18 4.63
C GLN A 33 -5.43 -3.50 3.52
N LEU A 34 -5.74 -3.87 2.28
CA LEU A 34 -5.13 -3.27 1.11
C LEU A 34 -6.19 -2.46 0.37
N ILE A 35 -5.88 -1.21 0.08
CA ILE A 35 -6.83 -0.30 -0.55
C ILE A 35 -6.16 0.40 -1.73
N ASP A 36 -6.90 0.47 -2.84
CA ASP A 36 -6.49 1.20 -4.03
C ASP A 36 -7.29 2.50 -4.07
N HIS A 37 -6.60 3.62 -3.87
CA HIS A 37 -7.20 4.95 -3.92
C HIS A 37 -7.07 5.58 -5.32
N GLY A 38 -6.54 4.86 -6.30
CA GLY A 38 -6.23 5.40 -7.61
C GLY A 38 -4.92 6.15 -7.62
N ILE A 39 -4.79 7.18 -6.80
CA ILE A 39 -3.56 7.96 -6.70
C ILE A 39 -2.52 7.29 -5.81
N SER A 40 -2.93 6.31 -5.02
CA SER A 40 -2.02 5.57 -4.16
C SER A 40 -2.55 4.18 -3.88
N TRP A 41 -1.64 3.28 -3.57
CA TRP A 41 -1.94 1.97 -2.98
C TRP A 41 -1.51 2.01 -1.53
N ALA A 42 -2.34 1.49 -0.64
CA ALA A 42 -2.04 1.58 0.79
C ALA A 42 -2.30 0.26 1.49
N VAL A 43 -1.46 -0.04 2.47
CA VAL A 43 -1.71 -1.10 3.42
C VAL A 43 -1.96 -0.46 4.78
N TYR A 44 -3.08 -0.85 5.39
CA TYR A 44 -3.51 -0.34 6.69
C TYR A 44 -3.44 -1.47 7.71
N SER A 45 -2.84 -1.18 8.84
CA SER A 45 -2.77 -2.14 9.95
C SER A 45 -2.81 -1.37 11.26
N SER A 46 -2.58 -2.07 12.37
CA SER A 46 -2.48 -1.40 13.66
C SER A 46 -1.25 -1.91 14.37
N ASP A 47 -0.71 -1.07 15.26
CA ASP A 47 0.40 -1.49 16.10
C ASP A 47 -0.15 -2.25 17.32
N PRO A 48 0.73 -2.81 18.19
CA PRO A 48 0.27 -3.56 19.35
C PRO A 48 -0.61 -2.76 20.31
N ASP A 49 -0.49 -1.43 20.29
CA ASP A 49 -1.30 -0.57 21.15
C ASP A 49 -2.63 -0.18 20.50
N GLY A 50 -2.90 -0.67 19.31
CA GLY A 50 -4.15 -0.38 18.61
C GLY A 50 -4.13 0.87 17.78
N ASN A 51 -2.97 1.54 17.64
CA ASN A 51 -2.85 2.73 16.81
C ASN A 51 -2.78 2.34 15.33
N GLY A 52 -3.46 3.09 14.49
CA GLY A 52 -3.44 2.82 13.06
C GLY A 52 -2.09 3.16 12.44
N VAL A 53 -1.64 2.30 11.55
CA VAL A 53 -0.40 2.49 10.79
C VAL A 53 -0.72 2.30 9.32
N GLU A 54 -0.25 3.23 8.49
CA GLU A 54 -0.45 3.17 7.04
C GLU A 54 0.90 3.19 6.34
N VAL A 55 1.08 2.27 5.37
CA VAL A 55 2.19 2.35 4.42
C VAL A 55 1.56 2.53 3.04
N TYR A 56 2.00 3.55 2.31
CA TYR A 56 1.38 3.86 1.03
C TYR A 56 2.43 4.08 -0.06
N LEU A 57 2.01 3.82 -1.29
CA LEU A 57 2.83 4.03 -2.48
C LEU A 57 2.10 5.02 -3.38
N ASP A 58 2.76 6.13 -3.72
CA ASP A 58 2.22 7.11 -4.66
C ASP A 58 2.15 6.49 -6.05
N ARG A 59 0.95 6.53 -6.66
CA ARG A 59 0.71 5.93 -7.97
C ARG A 59 0.48 6.97 -9.06
N ARG A 60 0.59 8.25 -8.74
CA ARG A 60 0.27 9.30 -9.72
C ARG A 60 1.21 9.30 -10.92
N GLY A 61 2.44 8.82 -10.75
CA GLY A 61 3.37 8.73 -11.85
C GLY A 61 3.35 7.39 -12.58
N ALA A 62 2.57 6.44 -12.12
CA ALA A 62 2.52 5.10 -12.70
C ALA A 62 1.54 5.06 -13.88
N PRO A 63 1.79 4.20 -14.90
CA PRO A 63 0.89 4.14 -16.05
C PRO A 63 -0.56 3.81 -15.70
N SER A 64 -0.77 2.99 -14.68
CA SER A 64 -2.12 2.60 -14.27
C SER A 64 -2.64 3.45 -13.12
N GLY A 65 -1.85 4.38 -12.61
CA GLY A 65 -2.25 5.22 -11.49
C GLY A 65 -3.01 6.46 -11.94
N ALA A 66 -3.97 6.90 -11.12
CA ALA A 66 -4.71 8.13 -11.39
C ALA A 66 -3.86 9.33 -11.00
N GLN A 67 -4.07 10.45 -11.68
CA GLN A 67 -3.37 11.70 -11.38
C GLN A 67 -4.00 12.45 -10.22
N SER A 68 -5.30 12.25 -10.02
CA SER A 68 -6.01 12.88 -8.92
C SER A 68 -7.03 11.91 -8.37
N TRP A 69 -7.41 12.14 -7.11
CA TRP A 69 -8.39 11.28 -6.46
C TRP A 69 -9.79 11.65 -6.93
N HIS A 70 -10.53 10.64 -7.35
CA HIS A 70 -11.89 10.83 -7.88
C HIS A 70 -12.96 10.49 -6.83
N GLY A 71 -12.61 10.39 -5.57
CA GLY A 71 -13.56 10.14 -4.50
C GLY A 71 -13.91 8.69 -4.29
N THR A 72 -13.25 7.78 -4.96
CA THR A 72 -13.53 6.34 -4.82
C THR A 72 -12.28 5.60 -4.36
N SER A 73 -12.52 4.52 -3.61
CA SER A 73 -11.47 3.62 -3.17
C SER A 73 -11.94 2.20 -3.37
N ARG A 74 -11.04 1.32 -3.73
CA ARG A 74 -11.36 -0.06 -4.01
C ARG A 74 -10.45 -0.99 -3.23
N ARG A 75 -10.92 -2.23 -3.03
CA ARG A 75 -10.07 -3.25 -2.45
C ARG A 75 -8.94 -3.55 -3.43
N LEU A 76 -7.73 -3.63 -2.90
CA LEU A 76 -6.54 -3.93 -3.69
C LEU A 76 -6.17 -5.39 -3.46
N ALA A 77 -5.95 -6.12 -4.54
CA ALA A 77 -5.52 -7.50 -4.44
C ALA A 77 -4.00 -7.55 -4.24
N LYS A 78 -3.54 -8.40 -3.34
CA LYS A 78 -2.10 -8.60 -3.14
C LYS A 78 -1.41 -9.00 -4.42
N GLU A 79 -2.08 -9.79 -5.25
CA GLU A 79 -1.54 -10.24 -6.53
C GLU A 79 -1.18 -9.08 -7.46
N ALA A 80 -1.90 -7.97 -7.37
CA ALA A 80 -1.57 -6.79 -8.18
C ALA A 80 -0.24 -6.19 -7.74
N ILE A 81 0.01 -6.15 -6.43
CA ILE A 81 1.27 -5.66 -5.89
C ILE A 81 2.40 -6.60 -6.32
N GLU A 82 2.18 -7.90 -6.18
CA GLU A 82 3.19 -8.90 -6.54
C GLU A 82 3.55 -8.82 -8.01
N ARG A 83 2.55 -8.64 -8.88
CA ARG A 83 2.79 -8.54 -10.32
C ARG A 83 3.63 -7.33 -10.66
N GLU A 84 3.30 -6.18 -10.10
CA GLU A 84 4.08 -4.97 -10.37
C GLU A 84 5.48 -5.04 -9.80
N ALA A 85 5.64 -5.67 -8.63
CA ALA A 85 6.96 -5.85 -8.05
C ALA A 85 7.83 -6.73 -8.95
N LEU A 86 7.24 -7.77 -9.52
CA LEU A 86 7.97 -8.65 -10.44
C LEU A 86 8.37 -7.91 -11.70
N GLU A 87 7.46 -7.12 -12.27
CA GLU A 87 7.75 -6.34 -13.46
C GLU A 87 8.84 -5.30 -13.20
N ALA A 88 8.81 -4.68 -12.03
CA ALA A 88 9.84 -3.71 -11.66
C ALA A 88 11.22 -4.35 -11.57
N ARG A 89 11.29 -5.57 -11.06
CA ARG A 89 12.56 -6.31 -10.99
C ARG A 89 13.08 -6.66 -12.38
N ARG A 90 12.17 -7.05 -13.28
CA ARG A 90 12.55 -7.38 -14.66
C ARG A 90 13.08 -6.16 -15.40
N SER A 91 12.49 -5.00 -15.16
CA SER A 91 12.89 -3.78 -15.83
C SER A 91 14.30 -3.35 -15.48
N LYS A 92 14.81 -3.80 -14.35
CA LYS A 92 16.14 -3.43 -13.86
C LYS A 92 17.24 -4.36 -14.31
N SER A 93 16.90 -5.44 -14.95
CA SER A 93 17.90 -6.43 -15.36
C SER A 93 18.45 -6.20 -16.76
#